data_ef15b0b59e2c2110b678c1d26edddb90
#
_entry.id   ef15b0b59e2c2110b678c1d26edddb90
#
_cell.length_a   1.000
_cell.length_b   1.000
_cell.length_c   1.000
_cell.angle_alpha   90.00
_cell.angle_beta   90.00
_cell.angle_gamma   90.00
#
_symmetry.space_group_name_H-M   'P 1'
#
loop_
_entity.id
_entity.type
_entity.pdbx_description
1 polymer ?
#
loop_
_entity_poly.entity_id
_entity_poly.type
_entity_poly.pdbx_seq_one_letter_code
_entity_poly.pdbx_strand_id
1 'polypeptide(L)'
;DVYKRQNMEWYFVVWYLAATGARVSELIRIKIEHVQLGYFDLYSKGGKLRRLFIPKILREETLKWLCETQRTSGYLFLNRYGDRITTRGISQQLKNYADKYGLDSKVVYPHSFRHRYAKNFLEKYNDIALLADLMGHESIETTRIYLRRTASEQQALVDKIVTW
;
A
#
# COMPACT_ATOMS: atom_id res chain seq x y z
N ASP A 1 -22.03 -18.21 1.00
CA ASP A 1 -21.56 -16.94 1.58
C ASP A 1 -20.05 -16.84 1.86
N VAL A 2 -19.34 -17.96 1.81
CA VAL A 2 -17.87 -18.03 1.91
C VAL A 2 -17.21 -17.27 0.74
N TYR A 3 -17.76 -17.36 -0.46
CA TYR A 3 -17.26 -16.67 -1.65
C TYR A 3 -17.38 -15.14 -1.55
N LYS A 4 -18.47 -14.65 -0.98
CA LYS A 4 -18.68 -13.21 -0.78
C LYS A 4 -17.71 -12.65 0.27
N ARG A 5 -17.45 -13.40 1.33
CA ARG A 5 -16.47 -13.07 2.34
C ARG A 5 -15.04 -13.02 1.77
N GLN A 6 -14.66 -14.02 0.99
CA GLN A 6 -13.32 -14.08 0.37
C GLN A 6 -13.09 -12.94 -0.63
N ASN A 7 -14.10 -12.59 -1.44
CA ASN A 7 -13.97 -11.48 -2.40
C ASN A 7 -13.81 -10.13 -1.69
N MET A 8 -14.50 -9.90 -0.58
CA MET A 8 -14.33 -8.66 0.22
C MET A 8 -12.96 -8.61 0.90
N GLU A 9 -12.46 -9.72 1.41
CA GLU A 9 -11.11 -9.81 1.98
C GLU A 9 -10.05 -9.36 0.94
N TRP A 10 -10.09 -9.94 -0.26
CA TRP A 10 -9.15 -9.62 -1.33
C TRP A 10 -9.33 -8.20 -1.89
N TYR A 11 -10.54 -7.69 -1.91
CA TYR A 11 -10.80 -6.30 -2.25
C TYR A 11 -10.05 -5.35 -1.31
N PHE A 12 -10.12 -5.58 -0.01
CA PHE A 12 -9.39 -4.80 0.97
C PHE A 12 -7.87 -5.03 0.90
N VAL A 13 -7.40 -6.25 0.69
CA VAL A 13 -5.96 -6.52 0.50
C VAL A 13 -5.39 -5.66 -0.63
N VAL A 14 -6.04 -5.65 -1.78
CA VAL A 14 -5.62 -4.86 -2.95
C VAL A 14 -5.68 -3.37 -2.65
N TRP A 15 -6.75 -2.90 -2.02
CA TRP A 15 -6.89 -1.49 -1.67
C TRP A 15 -5.82 -1.03 -0.69
N TYR A 16 -5.52 -1.82 0.34
CA TYR A 16 -4.44 -1.50 1.28
C TYR A 16 -3.07 -1.47 0.59
N LEU A 17 -2.77 -2.40 -0.30
CA LEU A 17 -1.54 -2.36 -1.09
C LEU A 17 -1.42 -1.06 -1.90
N ALA A 18 -2.51 -0.65 -2.55
CA ALA A 18 -2.54 0.54 -3.40
C ALA A 18 -2.49 1.86 -2.62
N ALA A 19 -3.13 1.91 -1.45
CA ALA A 19 -3.38 3.16 -0.72
C ALA A 19 -2.40 3.44 0.43
N THR A 20 -1.62 2.46 0.86
CA THR A 20 -0.69 2.62 2.00
C THR A 20 0.77 2.59 1.61
N GLY A 21 1.11 2.06 0.44
CA GLY A 21 2.50 1.83 0.04
C GLY A 21 3.23 0.78 0.88
N ALA A 22 2.50 0.00 1.66
CA ALA A 22 3.08 -1.04 2.52
C ALA A 22 3.82 -2.11 1.71
N ARG A 23 4.89 -2.66 2.29
CA ARG A 23 5.44 -3.93 1.82
C ARG A 23 4.47 -5.05 2.18
N VAL A 24 4.43 -6.10 1.37
CA VAL A 24 3.53 -7.24 1.62
C VAL A 24 3.78 -7.88 2.99
N SER A 25 5.02 -7.94 3.45
CA SER A 25 5.38 -8.42 4.79
C SER A 25 4.87 -7.54 5.93
N GLU A 26 4.69 -6.26 5.68
CA GLU A 26 4.10 -5.31 6.62
C GLU A 26 2.58 -5.42 6.63
N LEU A 27 1.97 -5.53 5.45
CA LEU A 27 0.52 -5.64 5.27
C LEU A 27 -0.07 -6.80 6.09
N ILE A 28 0.53 -7.97 6.03
CA ILE A 28 0.04 -9.16 6.75
C ILE A 28 0.06 -9.01 8.27
N ARG A 29 0.80 -8.04 8.78
CA ARG A 29 0.92 -7.77 10.23
C ARG A 29 -0.08 -6.76 10.75
N ILE A 30 -0.88 -6.13 9.88
CA ILE A 30 -1.91 -5.17 10.28
C ILE A 30 -2.98 -5.91 11.07
N LYS A 31 -3.31 -5.35 12.24
CA LYS A 31 -4.38 -5.83 13.12
C LYS A 31 -5.57 -4.88 13.10
N ILE A 32 -6.72 -5.36 13.54
CA ILE A 32 -7.94 -4.55 13.66
C ILE A 32 -7.70 -3.31 14.54
N GLU A 33 -6.93 -3.42 15.61
CA GLU A 33 -6.58 -2.27 16.46
C GLU A 33 -5.85 -1.16 15.69
N HIS A 34 -5.02 -1.50 14.70
CA HIS A 34 -4.35 -0.50 13.86
C HIS A 34 -5.34 0.24 12.96
N VAL A 35 -6.38 -0.44 12.48
CA VAL A 35 -7.46 0.21 11.72
C VAL A 35 -8.22 1.20 12.62
N GLN A 36 -8.49 0.83 13.85
CA GLN A 36 -9.15 1.70 14.83
C GLN A 36 -8.31 2.95 15.12
N LEU A 37 -7.00 2.80 15.28
CA LEU A 37 -6.05 3.91 15.46
C LEU A 37 -5.84 4.75 14.20
N GLY A 38 -5.95 4.15 13.01
CA GLY A 38 -5.66 4.78 11.73
C GLY A 38 -4.20 4.71 11.30
N TYR A 39 -3.36 3.99 12.04
CA TYR A 39 -1.94 3.82 11.72
C TYR A 39 -1.38 2.53 12.30
N PHE A 40 -0.24 2.12 11.77
CA PHE A 40 0.55 0.98 12.22
C PHE A 40 2.03 1.39 12.33
N ASP A 41 2.57 1.32 13.55
CA ASP A 41 3.98 1.65 13.81
C ASP A 41 4.87 0.46 13.53
N LEU A 42 5.88 0.70 12.70
CA LEU A 42 6.87 -0.27 12.25
C LEU A 42 8.26 0.14 12.72
N TYR A 43 9.04 -0.82 13.21
CA TYR A 43 10.43 -0.61 13.57
C TYR A 43 11.34 -1.19 12.48
N SER A 44 12.20 -0.35 11.90
CA SER A 44 13.24 -0.77 10.97
C SER A 44 14.49 -1.25 11.71
N LYS A 45 15.41 -1.88 10.99
CA LYS A 45 16.75 -2.19 11.50
C LYS A 45 17.40 -0.92 12.05
N GLY A 46 17.91 -0.98 13.27
CA GLY A 46 18.49 0.18 13.97
C GLY A 46 17.52 0.98 14.84
N GLY A 47 16.28 0.48 15.04
CA GLY A 47 15.30 1.09 15.96
C GLY A 47 14.60 2.34 15.41
N LYS A 48 14.75 2.64 14.12
CA LYS A 48 14.04 3.77 13.49
C LYS A 48 12.56 3.45 13.34
N LEU A 49 11.72 4.30 13.93
CA LEU A 49 10.26 4.20 13.85
C LEU A 49 9.78 4.73 12.50
N ARG A 50 8.92 3.95 11.86
CA ARG A 50 8.14 4.36 10.70
C ARG A 50 6.67 4.14 10.97
N ARG A 51 5.86 5.14 10.71
CA ARG A 51 4.40 5.04 10.82
C ARG A 51 3.76 4.81 9.46
N LEU A 52 3.06 3.69 9.31
CA LEU A 52 2.22 3.39 8.16
C LEU A 52 0.83 3.97 8.42
N PHE A 53 0.43 4.98 7.64
CA PHE A 53 -0.88 5.60 7.77
C PHE A 53 -1.93 4.87 6.94
N ILE A 54 -3.12 4.71 7.55
CA ILE A 54 -4.30 4.21 6.84
C ILE A 54 -5.15 5.42 6.45
N PRO A 55 -5.34 5.70 5.14
CA PRO A 55 -6.13 6.84 4.71
C PRO A 55 -7.54 6.79 5.29
N LYS A 56 -8.11 7.96 5.58
CA LYS A 56 -9.42 8.11 6.25
C LYS A 56 -10.52 7.30 5.57
N ILE A 57 -10.63 7.41 4.25
CA ILE A 57 -11.68 6.70 3.49
C ILE A 57 -11.52 5.18 3.60
N LEU A 58 -10.28 4.68 3.49
CA LEU A 58 -9.98 3.26 3.63
C LEU A 58 -10.29 2.76 5.04
N ARG A 59 -9.92 3.54 6.06
CA ARG A 59 -10.24 3.25 7.46
C ARG A 59 -11.75 3.13 7.68
N GLU A 60 -12.52 4.10 7.22
CA GLU A 60 -13.99 4.13 7.38
C GLU A 60 -14.66 2.91 6.71
N GLU A 61 -14.27 2.58 5.49
CA GLU A 61 -14.81 1.42 4.77
C GLU A 61 -14.39 0.10 5.43
N THR A 62 -13.17 0.02 5.92
CA THR A 62 -12.70 -1.16 6.64
C THR A 62 -13.49 -1.37 7.94
N LEU A 63 -13.75 -0.31 8.70
CA LEU A 63 -14.53 -0.39 9.93
C LEU A 63 -15.97 -0.84 9.68
N LYS A 64 -16.60 -0.40 8.60
CA LYS A 64 -17.92 -0.90 8.17
C LYS A 64 -17.88 -2.41 7.90
N TRP A 65 -16.91 -2.86 7.12
CA TRP A 65 -16.72 -4.27 6.81
C TRP A 65 -16.50 -5.13 8.07
N LEU A 66 -15.68 -4.65 9.00
CA LEU A 66 -15.44 -5.33 10.26
C LEU A 66 -16.72 -5.40 11.14
N CYS A 67 -17.52 -4.34 11.13
CA CYS A 67 -18.81 -4.31 11.82
C CYS A 67 -19.79 -5.35 11.21
N GLU A 68 -19.91 -5.39 9.90
CA GLU A 68 -20.78 -6.36 9.20
C GLU A 68 -20.35 -7.81 9.44
N THR A 69 -19.06 -8.06 9.56
CA THR A 69 -18.50 -9.40 9.83
C THR A 69 -18.37 -9.71 11.33
N GLN A 70 -18.74 -8.77 12.21
CA GLN A 70 -18.66 -8.90 13.67
C GLN A 70 -17.25 -9.22 14.19
N ARG A 71 -16.23 -8.67 13.53
CA ARG A 71 -14.83 -8.87 13.89
C ARG A 71 -14.31 -7.68 14.69
N THR A 72 -13.74 -7.96 15.87
CA THR A 72 -13.32 -6.92 16.82
C THR A 72 -11.84 -6.96 17.19
N SER A 73 -11.14 -8.04 16.90
CA SER A 73 -9.73 -8.22 17.27
C SER A 73 -8.99 -9.18 16.34
N GLY A 74 -7.68 -9.20 16.45
CA GLY A 74 -6.81 -10.08 15.69
C GLY A 74 -6.28 -9.44 14.41
N TYR A 75 -5.66 -10.26 13.57
CA TYR A 75 -5.13 -9.82 12.28
C TYR A 75 -6.24 -9.39 11.33
N LEU A 76 -5.99 -8.33 10.59
CA LEU A 76 -6.99 -7.78 9.66
C LEU A 76 -7.29 -8.76 8.52
N PHE A 77 -6.25 -9.34 7.92
CA PHE A 77 -6.38 -10.21 6.76
C PHE A 77 -6.17 -11.67 7.14
N LEU A 78 -7.20 -12.45 6.89
CA LEU A 78 -7.24 -13.87 7.20
C LEU A 78 -7.42 -14.69 5.93
N ASN A 79 -6.92 -15.92 5.96
CA ASN A 79 -7.20 -16.90 4.91
C ASN A 79 -8.58 -17.55 5.14
N ARG A 80 -8.98 -18.47 4.25
CA ARG A 80 -10.27 -19.19 4.35
C ARG A 80 -10.41 -20.04 5.60
N TYR A 81 -9.31 -20.35 6.29
CA TYR A 81 -9.31 -21.14 7.53
C TYR A 81 -9.34 -20.28 8.79
N GLY A 82 -9.35 -18.96 8.66
CA GLY A 82 -9.31 -18.04 9.78
C GLY A 82 -7.93 -17.72 10.32
N ASP A 83 -6.86 -18.21 9.67
CA ASP A 83 -5.48 -17.90 10.03
C ASP A 83 -4.99 -16.65 9.29
N ARG A 84 -3.94 -16.02 9.82
CA ARG A 84 -3.32 -14.87 9.17
C ARG A 84 -2.90 -15.22 7.74
N ILE A 85 -3.23 -14.35 6.80
CA ILE A 85 -2.78 -14.47 5.41
C ILE A 85 -1.25 -14.44 5.32
N THR A 86 -0.68 -15.12 4.33
CA THR A 86 0.76 -15.16 4.09
C THR A 86 1.17 -14.28 2.92
N THR A 87 2.42 -13.85 2.90
CA THR A 87 2.98 -13.09 1.76
C THR A 87 2.91 -13.90 0.46
N ARG A 88 3.19 -15.19 0.55
CA ARG A 88 3.08 -16.13 -0.59
C ARG A 88 1.63 -16.26 -1.07
N GLY A 89 0.68 -16.32 -0.14
CA GLY A 89 -0.75 -16.37 -0.45
C GLY A 89 -1.21 -15.14 -1.22
N ILE A 90 -0.77 -13.95 -0.82
CA ILE A 90 -1.07 -12.69 -1.51
C ILE A 90 -0.47 -12.71 -2.92
N SER A 91 0.79 -13.05 -3.08
CA SER A 91 1.47 -13.08 -4.38
C SER A 91 0.80 -14.07 -5.33
N GLN A 92 0.44 -15.25 -4.84
CA GLN A 92 -0.24 -16.28 -5.64
C GLN A 92 -1.64 -15.83 -6.06
N GLN A 93 -2.39 -15.21 -5.17
CA GLN A 93 -3.75 -14.74 -5.49
C GLN A 93 -3.74 -13.58 -6.48
N LEU A 94 -2.80 -12.64 -6.36
CA LEU A 94 -2.63 -11.58 -7.35
C LEU A 94 -2.32 -12.14 -8.73
N LYS A 95 -1.48 -13.17 -8.81
CA LYS A 95 -1.20 -13.89 -10.05
C LYS A 95 -2.47 -14.55 -10.63
N ASN A 96 -3.25 -15.20 -9.78
CA ASN A 96 -4.51 -15.83 -10.18
C ASN A 96 -5.50 -14.78 -10.74
N TYR A 97 -5.59 -13.60 -10.12
CA TYR A 97 -6.43 -12.51 -10.63
C TYR A 97 -5.90 -11.96 -11.95
N ALA A 98 -4.58 -11.80 -12.09
CA ALA A 98 -3.99 -11.37 -13.35
C ALA A 98 -4.36 -12.33 -14.49
N ASP A 99 -4.22 -13.63 -14.28
CA ASP A 99 -4.59 -14.67 -15.25
C ASP A 99 -6.09 -14.64 -15.56
N LYS A 100 -6.93 -14.52 -14.52
CA LYS A 100 -8.40 -14.49 -14.68
C LYS A 100 -8.89 -13.31 -15.50
N TYR A 101 -8.28 -12.15 -15.33
CA TYR A 101 -8.69 -10.90 -15.99
C TYR A 101 -7.83 -10.54 -17.21
N GLY A 102 -7.00 -11.44 -17.68
CA GLY A 102 -6.15 -11.22 -18.86
C GLY A 102 -5.09 -10.14 -18.67
N LEU A 103 -4.65 -9.92 -17.44
CA LEU A 103 -3.60 -8.96 -17.10
C LEU A 103 -2.23 -9.64 -17.12
N ASP A 104 -1.18 -8.88 -17.42
CA ASP A 104 0.18 -9.39 -17.34
C ASP A 104 0.60 -9.62 -15.87
N SER A 105 0.83 -10.88 -15.50
CA SER A 105 1.25 -11.25 -14.14
C SER A 105 2.61 -10.67 -13.75
N LYS A 106 3.42 -10.23 -14.71
CA LYS A 106 4.69 -9.55 -14.45
C LYS A 106 4.51 -8.13 -13.90
N VAL A 107 3.33 -7.52 -14.09
CA VAL A 107 3.02 -6.17 -13.59
C VAL A 107 2.02 -6.17 -12.44
N VAL A 108 1.39 -7.31 -12.15
CA VAL A 108 0.43 -7.46 -11.03
C VAL A 108 1.06 -8.30 -9.93
N TYR A 109 1.85 -7.65 -9.10
CA TYR A 109 2.52 -8.26 -7.94
C TYR A 109 2.63 -7.22 -6.80
N PRO A 110 2.83 -7.63 -5.54
CA PRO A 110 2.74 -6.70 -4.40
C PRO A 110 3.63 -5.46 -4.54
N HIS A 111 4.86 -5.65 -5.01
CA HIS A 111 5.81 -4.53 -5.13
C HIS A 111 5.42 -3.52 -6.23
N SER A 112 4.66 -3.92 -7.24
CA SER A 112 4.15 -3.02 -8.27
C SER A 112 3.13 -2.02 -7.70
N PHE A 113 2.32 -2.42 -6.73
CA PHE A 113 1.41 -1.51 -6.02
C PHE A 113 2.17 -0.45 -5.23
N ARG A 114 3.27 -0.83 -4.59
CA ARG A 114 4.14 0.09 -3.86
C ARG A 114 4.82 1.10 -4.81
N HIS A 115 5.29 0.66 -5.96
CA HIS A 115 5.81 1.55 -7.01
C HIS A 115 4.75 2.52 -7.52
N ARG A 116 3.55 2.04 -7.76
CA ARG A 116 2.43 2.88 -8.20
C ARG A 116 2.03 3.90 -7.13
N TYR A 117 2.00 3.51 -5.87
CA TYR A 117 1.76 4.42 -4.75
C TYR A 117 2.77 5.57 -4.75
N ALA A 118 4.06 5.27 -4.90
CA ALA A 118 5.11 6.28 -4.94
C ALA A 118 4.93 7.26 -6.11
N LYS A 119 4.66 6.76 -7.29
CA LYS A 119 4.40 7.60 -8.48
C LYS A 119 3.17 8.48 -8.30
N ASN A 120 2.05 7.90 -7.89
CA ASN A 120 0.81 8.63 -7.66
C ASN A 120 0.97 9.72 -6.59
N PHE A 121 1.72 9.42 -5.52
CA PHE A 121 2.00 10.39 -4.46
C PHE A 121 2.75 11.60 -5.02
N LEU A 122 3.85 11.37 -5.75
CA LEU A 122 4.68 12.44 -6.31
C LEU A 122 3.97 13.25 -7.40
N GLU A 123 3.06 12.64 -8.16
CA GLU A 123 2.24 13.37 -9.13
C GLU A 123 1.29 14.36 -8.45
N LYS A 124 0.76 14.01 -7.28
CA LYS A 124 -0.16 14.86 -6.52
C LYS A 124 0.55 15.81 -5.57
N TYR A 125 1.63 15.36 -4.97
CA TYR A 125 2.38 16.11 -3.98
C TYR A 125 3.88 15.84 -4.14
N ASN A 126 4.58 16.77 -4.70
CA ASN A 126 5.98 16.61 -5.12
C ASN A 126 6.96 16.82 -3.94
N ASP A 127 6.84 15.99 -2.92
CA ASP A 127 7.73 15.98 -1.76
C ASP A 127 8.40 14.61 -1.61
N ILE A 128 9.63 14.52 -2.12
CA ILE A 128 10.41 13.29 -2.12
C ILE A 128 10.87 12.90 -0.70
N ALA A 129 11.15 13.88 0.15
CA ALA A 129 11.60 13.61 1.52
C ALA A 129 10.46 13.00 2.34
N LEU A 130 9.25 13.57 2.25
CA LEU A 130 8.06 13.00 2.88
C LEU A 130 7.76 11.61 2.36
N LEU A 131 7.80 11.39 1.03
CA LEU A 131 7.56 10.08 0.46
C LEU A 131 8.59 9.05 0.95
N ALA A 132 9.87 9.42 1.01
CA ALA A 132 10.92 8.54 1.53
C ALA A 132 10.64 8.11 2.98
N ASP A 133 10.21 9.05 3.82
CA ASP A 133 9.82 8.76 5.20
C ASP A 133 8.60 7.84 5.28
N LEU A 134 7.55 8.12 4.51
CA LEU A 134 6.33 7.30 4.47
C LEU A 134 6.61 5.87 3.98
N MET A 135 7.51 5.71 3.01
CA MET A 135 7.87 4.40 2.48
C MET A 135 8.93 3.68 3.32
N GLY A 136 9.54 4.36 4.28
CA GLY A 136 10.60 3.80 5.11
C GLY A 136 11.89 3.53 4.35
N HIS A 137 12.22 4.37 3.37
CA HIS A 137 13.51 4.33 2.70
C HIS A 137 14.60 4.93 3.60
N GLU A 138 15.73 4.25 3.74
CA GLU A 138 16.87 4.75 4.51
C GLU A 138 17.54 5.94 3.81
N SER A 139 17.43 6.00 2.48
CA SER A 139 18.02 7.02 1.63
C SER A 139 17.00 7.59 0.65
N ILE A 140 17.06 8.92 0.47
CA ILE A 140 16.29 9.64 -0.56
C ILE A 140 16.63 9.13 -1.96
N GLU A 141 17.85 8.65 -2.19
CA GLU A 141 18.28 8.10 -3.48
C GLU A 141 17.38 6.97 -3.96
N THR A 142 16.93 6.09 -3.07
CA THR A 142 15.99 5.01 -3.39
C THR A 142 14.64 5.55 -3.88
N THR A 143 14.24 6.72 -3.39
CA THR A 143 12.98 7.37 -3.77
C THR A 143 13.12 8.19 -5.05
N ARG A 144 14.30 8.73 -5.34
CA ARG A 144 14.57 9.57 -6.52
C ARG A 144 14.26 8.88 -7.84
N ILE A 145 14.30 7.55 -7.89
CA ILE A 145 13.97 6.80 -9.11
C ILE A 145 12.55 7.11 -9.64
N TYR A 146 11.63 7.53 -8.76
CA TYR A 146 10.27 7.91 -9.13
C TYR A 146 10.15 9.34 -9.66
N LEU A 147 11.22 10.15 -9.54
CA LEU A 147 11.28 11.54 -9.98
C LEU A 147 12.05 11.74 -11.29
N ARG A 148 12.40 10.67 -12.00
CA ARG A 148 13.12 10.81 -13.26
C ARG A 148 12.28 11.58 -14.27
N ARG A 149 12.82 12.73 -14.69
CA ARG A 149 12.23 13.61 -15.69
C ARG A 149 13.16 13.79 -16.85
N THR A 150 12.60 13.94 -18.04
CA THR A 150 13.34 14.27 -19.25
C THR A 150 13.84 15.72 -19.18
N ALA A 151 14.84 16.07 -19.99
CA ALA A 151 15.34 17.44 -20.06
C ALA A 151 14.24 18.44 -20.46
N SER A 152 13.34 18.06 -21.35
CA SER A 152 12.20 18.89 -21.76
C SER A 152 11.19 19.12 -20.63
N GLU A 153 10.91 18.09 -19.82
CA GLU A 153 10.06 18.23 -18.63
C GLU A 153 10.70 19.13 -17.57
N GLN A 154 12.03 19.01 -17.39
CA GLN A 154 12.77 19.89 -16.47
C GLN A 154 12.72 21.34 -16.96
N GLN A 155 12.95 21.59 -18.26
CA GLN A 155 12.88 22.93 -18.84
C GLN A 155 11.49 23.55 -18.63
N ALA A 156 10.44 22.81 -18.95
CA ALA A 156 9.06 23.29 -18.77
C ALA A 156 8.76 23.68 -17.31
N LEU A 157 9.30 22.94 -16.34
CA LEU A 157 9.15 23.26 -14.92
C LEU A 157 9.93 24.51 -14.53
N VAL A 158 11.17 24.66 -15.00
CA VAL A 158 11.98 25.86 -14.77
C VAL A 158 11.26 27.08 -15.30
N ASP A 159 10.76 27.04 -16.54
CA ASP A 159 10.04 28.15 -17.17
C ASP A 159 8.74 28.52 -16.42
N LYS A 160 8.10 27.54 -15.82
CA LYS A 160 6.89 27.74 -15.02
C LYS A 160 7.16 28.32 -13.64
N ILE A 161 8.24 27.88 -12.97
CA ILE A 161 8.52 28.18 -11.57
C ILE A 161 9.37 29.42 -11.42
N VAL A 162 10.42 29.57 -12.25
CA VAL A 162 11.41 30.65 -12.14
C VAL A 162 10.91 31.86 -12.96
N THR A 163 10.21 32.74 -12.28
CA THR A 163 9.61 33.95 -12.88
C THR A 163 10.28 35.25 -12.43
N TRP A 164 11.37 35.15 -11.64
CA TRP A 164 12.17 36.28 -11.18
C TRP A 164 13.43 36.46 -11.99
#